data_4f8daa10338f136a2cf7aa868d5e2112
#
_entry.id   4f8daa10338f136a2cf7aa868d5e2112
#
_cell.length_a   1.000
_cell.length_b   1.000
_cell.length_c   1.000
_cell.angle_alpha   90.00
_cell.angle_beta   90.00
_cell.angle_gamma   90.00
#
_symmetry.space_group_name_H-M   'P 1'
#
loop_
_entity.id
_entity.type
_entity.pdbx_description
1 polymer ?
#
loop_
_entity_poly.entity_id
_entity_poly.type
_entity_poly.pdbx_seq_one_letter_code
_entity_poly.pdbx_strand_id
1 'polypeptide(L)'
;MRFPIDGHINDVDAEKLKHLDYIQSAISRMADCSFKIKSLAITIVSAIVGICIKTGDMNILLVAIVPIVLFWILDSYYLQQERMFREIYNILIGISNNHKLEIRPFEMPIAKIRGTRYSFLVVMFSKTECLLYLGVLLLILLVFCYIR
;
A
#
# COMPACT_ATOMS: atom_id res chain seq x y z
N MET A 1 18.75 -31.24 40.89
CA MET A 1 19.33 -30.12 40.10
C MET A 1 18.43 -29.86 38.94
N ARG A 2 17.59 -28.82 38.99
CA ARG A 2 16.75 -28.40 37.87
C ARG A 2 17.52 -27.35 37.07
N PHE A 3 17.80 -27.61 35.82
CA PHE A 3 18.40 -26.64 34.92
C PHE A 3 17.35 -25.60 34.55
N PRO A 4 17.64 -24.28 34.56
CA PRO A 4 16.72 -23.23 34.16
C PRO A 4 16.72 -23.10 32.64
N ILE A 5 16.16 -24.06 31.91
CA ILE A 5 16.06 -24.04 30.46
C ILE A 5 14.76 -23.34 30.04
N ASP A 6 13.73 -23.31 30.90
CA ASP A 6 12.40 -22.80 30.55
C ASP A 6 12.31 -21.26 30.45
N GLY A 7 13.17 -20.53 31.17
CA GLY A 7 13.14 -19.04 31.12
C GLY A 7 13.64 -18.45 29.79
N HIS A 8 14.69 -19.04 29.23
CA HIS A 8 15.35 -18.49 28.03
C HIS A 8 14.55 -18.74 26.74
N ILE A 9 13.82 -19.85 26.67
CA ILE A 9 12.95 -20.18 25.53
C ILE A 9 11.74 -19.25 25.52
N ASN A 10 11.15 -18.97 26.67
CA ASN A 10 10.01 -18.06 26.81
C ASN A 10 10.38 -16.60 26.44
N ASP A 11 11.59 -16.15 26.76
CA ASP A 11 12.05 -14.79 26.42
C ASP A 11 12.27 -14.62 24.92
N VAL A 12 12.88 -15.59 24.23
CA VAL A 12 13.10 -15.58 22.79
C VAL A 12 11.76 -15.61 22.02
N ASP A 13 10.81 -16.40 22.49
CA ASP A 13 9.48 -16.45 21.89
C ASP A 13 8.71 -15.14 22.12
N ALA A 14 8.84 -14.51 23.29
CA ALA A 14 8.24 -13.23 23.61
C ALA A 14 8.81 -12.08 22.74
N GLU A 15 10.12 -12.06 22.50
CA GLU A 15 10.76 -11.10 21.59
C GLU A 15 10.29 -11.27 20.14
N LYS A 16 10.17 -12.51 19.69
CA LYS A 16 9.68 -12.84 18.36
C LYS A 16 8.23 -12.40 18.17
N LEU A 17 7.37 -12.63 19.16
CA LEU A 17 5.98 -12.17 19.12
C LEU A 17 5.90 -10.65 19.07
N LYS A 18 6.66 -9.92 19.89
CA LYS A 18 6.72 -8.46 19.83
C LYS A 18 7.18 -7.95 18.47
N HIS A 19 8.17 -8.59 17.85
CA HIS A 19 8.64 -8.23 16.53
C HIS A 19 7.52 -8.40 15.48
N LEU A 20 6.78 -9.52 15.53
CA LEU A 20 5.62 -9.75 14.66
C LEU A 20 4.53 -8.71 14.86
N ASP A 21 4.24 -8.30 16.10
CA ASP A 21 3.27 -7.24 16.42
C ASP A 21 3.69 -5.88 15.83
N TYR A 22 4.97 -5.51 15.90
CA TYR A 22 5.47 -4.29 15.27
C TYR A 22 5.31 -4.30 13.75
N ILE A 23 5.61 -5.43 13.11
CA ILE A 23 5.44 -5.58 11.66
C ILE A 23 3.96 -5.52 11.29
N GLN A 24 3.09 -6.20 12.04
CA GLN A 24 1.66 -6.16 11.82
C GLN A 24 1.08 -4.75 11.98
N SER A 25 1.56 -4.00 12.98
CA SER A 25 1.20 -2.60 13.18
C SER A 25 1.67 -1.72 12.02
N ALA A 26 2.86 -1.97 11.47
CA ALA A 26 3.35 -1.26 10.28
C ALA A 26 2.49 -1.55 9.05
N ILE A 27 2.15 -2.83 8.81
CA ILE A 27 1.26 -3.26 7.72
C ILE A 27 -0.09 -2.54 7.82
N SER A 28 -0.72 -2.54 9.00
CA SER A 28 -2.02 -1.89 9.22
C SER A 28 -1.95 -0.39 8.93
N ARG A 29 -0.90 0.30 9.39
CA ARG A 29 -0.70 1.73 9.11
C ARG A 29 -0.54 2.02 7.62
N MET A 30 0.21 1.19 6.88
CA MET A 30 0.38 1.37 5.43
C MET A 30 -0.94 1.13 4.69
N ALA A 31 -1.70 0.11 5.08
CA ALA A 31 -3.03 -0.17 4.51
C ALA A 31 -4.01 0.98 4.79
N ASP A 32 -4.02 1.52 6.01
CA ASP A 32 -4.84 2.67 6.38
C ASP A 32 -4.49 3.92 5.57
N CYS A 33 -3.19 4.19 5.37
CA CYS A 33 -2.75 5.31 4.53
C CYS A 33 -3.22 5.15 3.09
N SER A 34 -3.05 3.97 2.49
CA SER A 34 -3.52 3.65 1.15
C SER A 34 -5.04 3.85 1.03
N PHE A 35 -5.83 3.36 2.00
CA PHE A 35 -7.28 3.53 2.02
C PHE A 35 -7.69 5.03 2.10
N LYS A 36 -7.04 5.81 2.98
CA LYS A 36 -7.30 7.25 3.12
C LYS A 36 -6.99 8.01 1.83
N ILE A 37 -5.90 7.66 1.15
CA ILE A 37 -5.51 8.27 -0.14
C ILE A 37 -6.57 7.98 -1.20
N LYS A 38 -7.04 6.74 -1.32
CA LYS A 38 -8.12 6.35 -2.25
C LYS A 38 -9.40 7.12 -1.98
N SER A 39 -9.80 7.21 -0.72
CA SER A 39 -11.00 7.96 -0.29
C SER A 39 -10.88 9.44 -0.64
N LEU A 40 -9.72 10.05 -0.36
CA LEU A 40 -9.46 11.45 -0.65
C LEU A 40 -9.44 11.71 -2.17
N ALA A 41 -8.84 10.83 -2.96
CA ALA A 41 -8.81 10.92 -4.41
C ALA A 41 -10.24 10.93 -4.99
N ILE A 42 -11.08 9.98 -4.57
CA ILE A 42 -12.49 9.90 -5.01
C ILE A 42 -13.25 11.17 -4.60
N THR A 43 -13.07 11.66 -3.38
CA THR A 43 -13.74 12.86 -2.88
C THR A 43 -13.39 14.11 -3.69
N ILE A 44 -12.09 14.33 -3.94
CA ILE A 44 -11.62 15.49 -4.70
C ILE A 44 -12.11 15.42 -6.14
N VAL A 45 -12.00 14.26 -6.79
CA VAL A 45 -12.45 14.08 -8.17
C VAL A 45 -13.95 14.28 -8.27
N SER A 46 -14.73 13.74 -7.34
CA SER A 46 -16.20 13.94 -7.33
C SER A 46 -16.59 15.41 -7.18
N ALA A 47 -15.87 16.15 -6.33
CA ALA A 47 -16.10 17.59 -6.19
C ALA A 47 -15.79 18.36 -7.48
N ILE A 48 -14.66 18.06 -8.15
CA ILE A 48 -14.28 18.70 -9.40
C ILE A 48 -15.29 18.38 -10.51
N VAL A 49 -15.71 17.11 -10.61
CA VAL A 49 -16.74 16.68 -11.57
C VAL A 49 -18.07 17.40 -11.32
N GLY A 50 -18.48 17.55 -10.06
CA GLY A 50 -19.69 18.30 -9.70
C GLY A 50 -19.65 19.78 -10.12
N ILE A 51 -18.50 20.44 -9.95
CA ILE A 51 -18.27 21.82 -10.39
C ILE A 51 -18.33 21.89 -11.93
N CYS A 52 -17.66 20.97 -12.63
CA CYS A 52 -17.66 20.92 -14.08
C CYS A 52 -19.07 20.78 -14.66
N ILE A 53 -19.88 19.86 -14.11
CA ILE A 53 -21.28 19.67 -14.55
C ILE A 53 -22.10 20.95 -14.35
N LYS A 54 -21.88 21.66 -13.23
CA LYS A 54 -22.60 22.90 -12.93
C LYS A 54 -22.21 24.06 -13.81
N THR A 55 -20.93 24.20 -14.15
CA THR A 55 -20.38 25.32 -14.92
C THR A 55 -20.41 25.09 -16.43
N GLY A 56 -20.44 23.84 -16.88
CA GLY A 56 -20.28 23.45 -18.28
C GLY A 56 -18.86 23.67 -18.83
N ASP A 57 -17.88 24.01 -17.98
CA ASP A 57 -16.50 24.27 -18.42
C ASP A 57 -15.65 23.00 -18.37
N MET A 58 -15.35 22.49 -19.57
CA MET A 58 -14.55 21.27 -19.74
C MET A 58 -13.10 21.40 -19.28
N ASN A 59 -12.56 22.63 -19.23
CA ASN A 59 -11.17 22.83 -18.78
C ASN A 59 -11.00 22.40 -17.33
N ILE A 60 -12.05 22.44 -16.52
CA ILE A 60 -12.05 22.00 -15.12
C ILE A 60 -11.75 20.49 -15.01
N LEU A 61 -12.19 19.66 -15.97
CA LEU A 61 -11.87 18.22 -15.99
C LEU A 61 -10.38 17.96 -16.22
N LEU A 62 -9.68 18.81 -16.98
CA LEU A 62 -8.24 18.67 -17.17
C LEU A 62 -7.49 18.89 -15.86
N VAL A 63 -7.98 19.78 -15.00
CA VAL A 63 -7.41 20.02 -13.67
C VAL A 63 -7.55 18.79 -12.77
N ALA A 64 -8.62 17.99 -12.94
CA ALA A 64 -8.82 16.75 -12.15
C ALA A 64 -7.75 15.68 -12.40
N ILE A 65 -7.11 15.67 -13.57
CA ILE A 65 -6.08 14.66 -13.91
C ILE A 65 -4.88 14.78 -12.98
N VAL A 66 -4.49 15.99 -12.59
CA VAL A 66 -3.30 16.22 -11.75
C VAL A 66 -3.42 15.50 -10.39
N PRO A 67 -4.46 15.74 -9.57
CA PRO A 67 -4.60 15.04 -8.30
C PRO A 67 -4.74 13.53 -8.48
N ILE A 68 -5.38 13.03 -9.52
CA ILE A 68 -5.51 11.59 -9.77
C ILE A 68 -4.15 10.95 -9.94
N VAL A 69 -3.28 11.52 -10.78
CA VAL A 69 -1.94 10.98 -11.01
C VAL A 69 -1.10 11.04 -9.74
N LEU A 70 -1.16 12.14 -9.00
CA LEU A 70 -0.44 12.29 -7.73
C LEU A 70 -0.88 11.27 -6.68
N PHE A 71 -2.19 11.07 -6.52
CA PHE A 71 -2.73 10.09 -5.58
C PHE A 71 -2.41 8.66 -6.02
N TRP A 72 -2.44 8.35 -7.30
CA TRP A 72 -2.03 7.04 -7.81
C TRP A 72 -0.58 6.72 -7.49
N ILE A 73 0.33 7.67 -7.68
CA ILE A 73 1.74 7.54 -7.33
C ILE A 73 1.91 7.30 -5.81
N LEU A 74 1.24 8.13 -5.01
CA LEU A 74 1.36 8.07 -3.55
C LEU A 74 0.78 6.77 -2.97
N ASP A 75 -0.37 6.36 -3.46
CA ASP A 75 -1.03 5.10 -3.09
C ASP A 75 -0.17 3.89 -3.44
N SER A 76 0.37 3.86 -4.66
CA SER A 76 1.30 2.82 -5.11
C SER A 76 2.54 2.72 -4.23
N TYR A 77 3.04 3.85 -3.70
CA TYR A 77 4.14 3.86 -2.75
C TYR A 77 3.78 3.17 -1.43
N TYR A 78 2.63 3.53 -0.83
CA TYR A 78 2.19 2.89 0.42
C TYR A 78 1.88 1.41 0.23
N LEU A 79 1.25 1.03 -0.87
CA LEU A 79 0.99 -0.36 -1.21
C LEU A 79 2.28 -1.16 -1.43
N GLN A 80 3.32 -0.55 -2.02
CA GLN A 80 4.64 -1.16 -2.14
C GLN A 80 5.24 -1.45 -0.77
N GLN A 81 5.21 -0.48 0.15
CA GLN A 81 5.71 -0.64 1.50
C GLN A 81 4.94 -1.74 2.24
N GLU A 82 3.62 -1.73 2.18
CA GLU A 82 2.77 -2.76 2.78
C GLU A 82 3.16 -4.17 2.32
N ARG A 83 3.33 -4.37 1.00
CA ARG A 83 3.71 -5.67 0.44
C ARG A 83 5.08 -6.12 0.90
N MET A 84 6.04 -5.21 1.05
CA MET A 84 7.37 -5.54 1.57
C MET A 84 7.32 -5.93 3.05
N PHE A 85 6.54 -5.23 3.88
CA PHE A 85 6.35 -5.62 5.28
C PHE A 85 5.62 -6.96 5.42
N ARG A 86 4.64 -7.26 4.57
CA ARG A 86 3.99 -8.57 4.52
C ARG A 86 4.97 -9.69 4.19
N GLU A 87 5.92 -9.44 3.29
CA GLU A 87 6.96 -10.43 2.97
C GLU A 87 7.91 -10.67 4.15
N ILE A 88 8.32 -9.61 4.89
CA ILE A 88 9.09 -9.76 6.13
C ILE A 88 8.33 -10.63 7.13
N TYR A 89 7.06 -10.35 7.33
CA TYR A 89 6.19 -11.14 8.19
C TYR A 89 6.17 -12.62 7.78
N ASN A 90 5.95 -12.89 6.48
CA ASN A 90 5.91 -14.24 5.93
C ASN A 90 7.24 -15.01 6.09
N ILE A 91 8.38 -14.32 5.99
CA ILE A 91 9.71 -14.91 6.24
C ILE A 91 9.85 -15.29 7.71
N LEU A 92 9.45 -14.42 8.64
CA LEU A 92 9.57 -14.65 10.09
C LEU A 92 8.71 -15.81 10.58
N ILE A 93 7.52 -16.01 9.99
CA ILE A 93 6.63 -17.15 10.32
C ILE A 93 6.94 -18.41 9.49
N GLY A 94 7.93 -18.36 8.57
CA GLY A 94 8.39 -19.50 7.79
C GLY A 94 7.50 -19.91 6.61
N ILE A 95 6.56 -19.07 6.19
CA ILE A 95 5.64 -19.34 5.05
C ILE A 95 6.23 -18.88 3.70
N SER A 96 7.20 -17.94 3.74
CA SER A 96 7.81 -17.44 2.51
C SER A 96 8.73 -18.48 1.88
N ASN A 97 8.70 -18.58 0.54
CA ASN A 97 9.66 -19.37 -0.23
C ASN A 97 11.10 -18.80 -0.19
N ASN A 98 11.29 -17.65 0.43
CA ASN A 98 12.58 -16.96 0.49
C ASN A 98 13.36 -17.33 1.76
N HIS A 99 13.57 -18.65 1.99
CA HIS A 99 14.23 -19.21 3.16
C HIS A 99 15.70 -18.80 3.35
N LYS A 100 16.28 -18.01 2.42
CA LYS A 100 17.69 -17.61 2.47
C LYS A 100 17.94 -16.36 3.31
N LEU A 101 16.90 -15.65 3.76
CA LEU A 101 17.04 -14.41 4.50
C LEU A 101 16.84 -14.69 5.99
N GLU A 102 17.95 -14.77 6.74
CA GLU A 102 17.91 -14.73 8.20
C GLU A 102 17.64 -13.28 8.64
N ILE A 103 16.53 -13.07 9.33
CA ILE A 103 16.15 -11.78 9.90
C ILE A 103 16.41 -11.83 11.41
N ARG A 104 17.24 -10.92 11.91
CA ARG A 104 17.50 -10.78 13.34
C ARG A 104 16.29 -10.16 14.05
N PRO A 105 16.11 -10.41 15.36
CA PRO A 105 15.08 -9.74 16.15
C PRO A 105 15.12 -8.22 15.95
N PHE A 106 13.96 -7.61 15.69
CA PHE A 106 13.78 -6.18 15.41
C PHE A 106 14.47 -5.63 14.14
N GLU A 107 15.09 -6.47 13.31
CA GLU A 107 15.60 -6.06 12.00
C GLU A 107 14.44 -5.99 10.99
N MET A 108 14.36 -4.89 10.24
CA MET A 108 13.40 -4.69 9.14
C MET A 108 14.16 -4.50 7.82
N PRO A 109 14.63 -5.58 7.18
CA PRO A 109 15.53 -5.50 6.02
C PRO A 109 14.77 -5.22 4.71
N ILE A 110 14.02 -4.11 4.64
CA ILE A 110 13.22 -3.71 3.47
C ILE A 110 14.08 -3.64 2.20
N ALA A 111 15.32 -3.14 2.32
CA ALA A 111 16.23 -3.02 1.20
C ALA A 111 16.63 -4.38 0.58
N LYS A 112 16.71 -5.45 1.40
CA LYS A 112 17.04 -6.80 0.95
C LYS A 112 15.87 -7.49 0.24
N ILE A 113 14.63 -7.05 0.50
CA ILE A 113 13.41 -7.60 -0.07
C ILE A 113 13.00 -6.87 -1.35
N ARG A 114 13.52 -5.66 -1.57
CA ARG A 114 13.23 -4.82 -2.73
C ARG A 114 13.79 -5.46 -4.03
N GLY A 115 13.13 -6.52 -4.49
CA GLY A 115 13.40 -7.19 -5.77
C GLY A 115 12.42 -6.78 -6.85
N THR A 116 12.55 -7.38 -8.03
CA THR A 116 11.70 -7.12 -9.22
C THR A 116 10.20 -7.28 -8.90
N ARG A 117 9.84 -8.22 -8.03
CA ARG A 117 8.44 -8.49 -7.64
C ARG A 117 7.79 -7.34 -6.87
N TYR A 118 8.60 -6.56 -6.12
CA TYR A 118 8.15 -5.40 -5.33
C TYR A 118 8.61 -4.09 -5.94
N SER A 119 8.92 -4.08 -7.25
CA SER A 119 9.25 -2.85 -7.98
C SER A 119 8.04 -1.90 -7.94
N PHE A 120 8.31 -0.60 -7.81
CA PHE A 120 7.28 0.43 -7.77
C PHE A 120 6.32 0.35 -8.96
N LEU A 121 6.85 0.19 -10.17
CA LEU A 121 6.04 0.08 -11.39
C LEU A 121 5.14 -1.16 -11.40
N VAL A 122 5.63 -2.31 -10.92
CA VAL A 122 4.83 -3.54 -10.82
C VAL A 122 3.67 -3.37 -9.85
N VAL A 123 3.88 -2.64 -8.76
CA VAL A 123 2.82 -2.36 -7.78
C VAL A 123 1.84 -1.33 -8.34
N MET A 124 2.31 -0.26 -8.97
CA MET A 124 1.51 0.79 -9.58
C MET A 124 0.54 0.24 -10.65
N PHE A 125 1.00 -0.73 -11.46
CA PHE A 125 0.18 -1.40 -12.45
C PHE A 125 -0.42 -2.72 -11.96
N SER A 126 -0.57 -2.89 -10.65
CA SER A 126 -1.28 -4.05 -10.10
C SER A 126 -2.79 -3.97 -10.39
N LYS A 127 -3.45 -5.13 -10.44
CA LYS A 127 -4.88 -5.23 -10.78
C LYS A 127 -5.76 -4.34 -9.89
N THR A 128 -5.46 -4.24 -8.61
CA THR A 128 -6.22 -3.44 -7.63
C THR A 128 -6.08 -1.94 -7.87
N GLU A 129 -4.85 -1.47 -8.15
CA GLU A 129 -4.57 -0.07 -8.42
C GLU A 129 -5.15 0.37 -9.77
N CYS A 130 -4.89 -0.42 -10.83
CA CYS A 130 -5.43 -0.15 -12.14
C CYS A 130 -6.96 -0.09 -12.14
N LEU A 131 -7.64 -1.02 -11.47
CA LEU A 131 -9.10 -1.07 -11.44
C LEU A 131 -9.69 0.24 -10.89
N LEU A 132 -9.12 0.78 -9.82
CA LEU A 132 -9.62 1.99 -9.19
C LEU A 132 -9.29 3.23 -10.03
N TYR A 133 -8.02 3.45 -10.34
CA TYR A 133 -7.59 4.69 -11.00
C TYR A 133 -8.00 4.76 -12.47
N LEU A 134 -7.99 3.64 -13.21
CA LEU A 134 -8.54 3.59 -14.57
C LEU A 134 -10.07 3.73 -14.55
N GLY A 135 -10.75 3.20 -13.54
CA GLY A 135 -12.19 3.40 -13.35
C GLY A 135 -12.55 4.88 -13.14
N VAL A 136 -11.76 5.59 -12.32
CA VAL A 136 -11.93 7.04 -12.12
C VAL A 136 -11.66 7.82 -13.41
N LEU A 137 -10.61 7.48 -14.16
CA LEU A 137 -10.31 8.11 -15.45
C LEU A 137 -11.41 7.85 -16.48
N LEU A 138 -11.95 6.63 -16.51
CA LEU A 138 -13.09 6.30 -17.39
C LEU A 138 -14.32 7.13 -17.03
N LEU A 139 -14.62 7.31 -15.74
CA LEU A 139 -15.73 8.15 -15.31
C LEU A 139 -15.56 9.60 -15.78
N ILE A 140 -14.36 10.15 -15.66
CA ILE A 140 -14.05 11.49 -16.17
C ILE A 140 -14.26 11.59 -17.69
N LEU A 141 -13.84 10.55 -18.43
CA LEU A 141 -14.03 10.48 -19.86
C LEU A 141 -15.51 10.43 -20.24
N LEU A 142 -16.32 9.67 -19.51
CA LEU A 142 -17.78 9.60 -19.72
C LEU A 142 -18.44 10.97 -19.46
N VAL A 143 -18.05 11.67 -18.39
CA VAL A 143 -18.55 13.01 -18.10
C VAL A 143 -18.14 14.00 -19.18
N PHE A 144 -16.90 13.92 -19.67
CA PHE A 144 -16.42 14.72 -20.78
C PHE A 144 -17.25 14.51 -22.06
N CYS A 145 -17.54 13.25 -22.39
CA CYS A 145 -18.38 12.92 -23.55
C CYS A 145 -19.84 13.37 -23.38
N TYR A 146 -20.36 13.36 -22.15
CA TYR A 146 -21.74 13.78 -21.85
C TYR A 146 -21.95 15.28 -21.97
N ILE A 147 -20.95 16.07 -21.54
CA ILE A 147 -21.04 17.55 -21.56
C ILE A 147 -20.73 18.13 -22.97
N ARG A 148 -19.97 17.40 -23.79
CA ARG A 148 -19.63 17.82 -25.16
C ARG A 148 -20.81 17.72 -26.13
#